data_b78f7d03bae99601f9249fcb7ec3f15a
#
_entry.id   b78f7d03bae99601f9249fcb7ec3f15a
#
_cell.length_a   1.000
_cell.length_b   1.000
_cell.length_c   1.000
_cell.angle_alpha   90.00
_cell.angle_beta   90.00
_cell.angle_gamma   90.00
#
_symmetry.space_group_name_H-M   'P 1'
#
loop_
_entity.id
_entity.type
_entity.pdbx_description
1 polymer ?
#
loop_
_entity_poly.entity_id
_entity_poly.type
_entity_poly.pdbx_seq_one_letter_code
_entity_poly.pdbx_strand_id
1 'polypeptide(L)'
;MFFNCYFIKINYPKTIYYEKKIFCFKKPSAFRFRFVFWTDSSAQTYTSWKVGSTTDVTTTTTGGICLMGGGTDNDDAIKWMFQKAGGGDVVVLRSAGTDGYNTYMYSELGVPVNSVETIIIDTRAKASIAAIATKIRNAEALFIAGGDQATYVSYWKDTPVEDAINYLINTKKVPVGGTSAGCAILGQYYYSAANSSVTSAQALANPYASGVTIGVNDFLSSPYLANVITDTHYDNPDRRGRQTTF
;
A
#
# COMPACT_ATOMS: atom_id res chain seq x y z
N MET A 1 15.76 -54.09 -0.03
CA MET A 1 14.64 -53.34 -0.63
C MET A 1 14.95 -51.86 -0.42
N PHE A 2 15.55 -51.22 -1.43
CA PHE A 2 16.03 -49.82 -1.28
C PHE A 2 14.95 -48.87 -1.71
N PHE A 3 14.58 -47.96 -0.82
CA PHE A 3 13.69 -46.84 -1.14
C PHE A 3 14.54 -45.63 -1.58
N ASN A 4 14.42 -45.24 -2.83
CA ASN A 4 14.94 -43.98 -3.32
C ASN A 4 13.86 -42.89 -3.10
N CYS A 5 14.15 -41.97 -2.19
CA CYS A 5 13.35 -40.72 -2.06
C CYS A 5 13.93 -39.69 -3.03
N TYR A 6 13.10 -39.21 -3.96
CA TYR A 6 13.47 -38.09 -4.81
C TYR A 6 12.88 -36.81 -4.23
N PHE A 7 13.75 -35.84 -3.98
CA PHE A 7 13.36 -34.47 -3.65
C PHE A 7 13.15 -33.68 -4.94
N ILE A 8 11.96 -33.10 -5.09
CA ILE A 8 11.69 -32.18 -6.20
C ILE A 8 11.93 -30.77 -5.71
N LYS A 9 12.97 -30.12 -6.23
CA LYS A 9 13.24 -28.70 -6.03
C LYS A 9 12.52 -27.92 -7.12
N ILE A 10 11.51 -27.15 -6.76
CA ILE A 10 10.80 -26.29 -7.71
C ILE A 10 11.49 -24.94 -7.75
N ASN A 11 12.18 -24.64 -8.86
CA ASN A 11 12.64 -23.29 -9.20
C ASN A 11 11.71 -22.73 -10.26
N TYR A 12 11.06 -21.59 -10.00
CA TYR A 12 10.37 -20.80 -11.02
C TYR A 12 11.36 -19.83 -11.70
N PRO A 13 11.21 -19.50 -12.98
CA PRO A 13 10.30 -20.00 -14.00
C PRO A 13 11.03 -20.59 -15.20
N LYS A 14 10.59 -21.72 -15.73
CA LYS A 14 10.64 -22.07 -17.17
C LYS A 14 10.00 -23.45 -17.41
N THR A 15 9.15 -23.49 -18.39
CA THR A 15 8.55 -24.60 -19.16
C THR A 15 8.84 -26.03 -18.70
N ILE A 16 7.82 -26.72 -18.20
CA ILE A 16 7.87 -28.12 -17.80
C ILE A 16 7.55 -29.00 -19.01
N TYR A 17 8.49 -29.85 -19.43
CA TYR A 17 8.23 -30.98 -20.31
C TYR A 17 7.93 -32.21 -19.46
N TYR A 18 6.79 -32.86 -19.68
CA TYR A 18 6.44 -34.13 -19.07
C TYR A 18 6.84 -35.29 -19.99
N GLU A 19 7.77 -36.14 -19.57
CA GLU A 19 7.89 -37.49 -20.10
C GLU A 19 6.98 -38.44 -19.31
N LYS A 20 5.98 -39.01 -19.97
CA LYS A 20 5.15 -40.09 -19.43
C LYS A 20 5.91 -41.40 -19.52
N LYS A 21 6.42 -41.93 -18.41
CA LYS A 21 6.69 -43.35 -18.28
C LYS A 21 5.53 -44.04 -17.55
N ILE A 22 4.77 -44.84 -18.27
CA ILE A 22 3.70 -45.64 -17.71
C ILE A 22 4.29 -46.92 -17.15
N PHE A 23 4.26 -47.09 -15.84
CA PHE A 23 4.52 -48.35 -15.19
C PHE A 23 3.20 -48.97 -14.72
N CYS A 24 2.86 -50.14 -15.30
CA CYS A 24 1.74 -50.96 -14.83
C CYS A 24 2.13 -51.70 -13.56
N PHE A 25 1.48 -51.38 -12.44
CA PHE A 25 1.57 -52.20 -11.22
C PHE A 25 0.22 -52.88 -10.94
N LYS A 26 0.27 -54.23 -10.72
CA LYS A 26 -0.84 -54.99 -10.20
C LYS A 26 -1.25 -54.47 -8.81
N LYS A 27 -2.57 -54.24 -8.60
CA LYS A 27 -3.13 -53.75 -7.34
C LYS A 27 -2.75 -54.64 -6.15
N PRO A 28 -2.40 -54.02 -5.05
CA PRO A 28 -2.95 -54.38 -3.75
C PRO A 28 -3.58 -53.20 -3.03
N SER A 29 -4.55 -53.58 -2.18
CA SER A 29 -5.41 -52.82 -1.30
C SER A 29 -4.99 -51.40 -0.85
N ALA A 30 -5.98 -50.54 -0.86
CA ALA A 30 -6.07 -49.15 -0.39
C ALA A 30 -5.07 -48.70 0.70
N PHE A 31 -3.96 -48.14 0.29
CA PHE A 31 -3.17 -47.25 1.13
C PHE A 31 -3.55 -45.81 0.79
N ARG A 32 -4.27 -45.16 1.70
CA ARG A 32 -4.52 -43.70 1.59
C ARG A 32 -3.25 -42.97 1.99
N PHE A 33 -2.50 -42.48 1.01
CA PHE A 33 -1.44 -41.50 1.29
C PHE A 33 -2.11 -40.18 1.70
N ARG A 34 -1.98 -39.84 2.98
CA ARG A 34 -2.26 -38.51 3.50
C ARG A 34 -1.00 -37.66 3.23
N PHE A 35 -1.07 -36.81 2.19
CA PHE A 35 -0.07 -35.78 2.04
C PHE A 35 -0.25 -34.77 3.19
N VAL A 36 0.63 -34.79 4.16
CA VAL A 36 0.76 -33.73 5.15
C VAL A 36 1.59 -32.65 4.48
N PHE A 37 0.92 -31.60 3.99
CA PHE A 37 1.61 -30.38 3.62
C PHE A 37 2.01 -29.69 4.94
N TRP A 38 3.28 -29.75 5.27
CA TRP A 38 3.84 -28.85 6.26
C TRP A 38 3.89 -27.47 5.59
N THR A 39 2.91 -26.64 5.83
CA THR A 39 3.06 -25.22 5.61
C THR A 39 3.85 -24.72 6.81
N ASP A 40 5.11 -24.40 6.62
CA ASP A 40 5.85 -23.52 7.52
C ASP A 40 5.15 -22.15 7.48
N SER A 41 4.10 -22.02 8.23
CA SER A 41 3.49 -20.75 8.57
C SER A 41 4.35 -20.11 9.66
N SER A 42 5.53 -19.66 9.30
CA SER A 42 6.14 -18.58 10.07
C SER A 42 5.20 -17.39 9.89
N ALA A 43 4.42 -17.08 10.92
CA ALA A 43 3.56 -15.90 10.92
C ALA A 43 4.46 -14.69 10.68
N GLN A 44 4.40 -14.14 9.46
CA GLN A 44 5.14 -12.93 9.13
C GLN A 44 4.59 -11.82 10.03
N THR A 45 5.41 -11.33 10.95
CA THR A 45 5.02 -10.33 11.92
C THR A 45 5.16 -8.93 11.33
N TYR A 46 4.14 -8.10 11.55
CA TYR A 46 4.16 -6.67 11.26
C TYR A 46 3.61 -5.91 12.47
N THR A 47 3.90 -4.62 12.53
CA THR A 47 3.43 -3.76 13.61
C THR A 47 2.15 -3.07 13.16
N SER A 48 1.08 -3.18 13.95
CA SER A 48 -0.12 -2.37 13.80
C SER A 48 -0.73 -2.03 15.16
N TRP A 49 -1.47 -0.95 15.18
CA TRP A 49 -2.26 -0.51 16.33
C TRP A 49 -3.67 -0.18 15.85
N LYS A 50 -4.67 -0.67 16.57
CA LYS A 50 -6.07 -0.46 16.25
C LYS A 50 -6.81 0.14 17.45
N VAL A 51 -7.67 1.12 17.21
CA VAL A 51 -8.67 1.63 18.15
C VAL A 51 -10.06 1.44 17.56
N GLY A 52 -11.07 1.36 18.43
CA GLY A 52 -12.45 1.10 18.03
C GLY A 52 -12.77 -0.39 17.99
N SER A 53 -13.73 -0.76 17.14
CA SER A 53 -14.24 -2.13 17.03
C SER A 53 -13.20 -3.09 16.47
N THR A 54 -13.17 -4.30 16.98
CA THR A 54 -12.41 -5.42 16.39
C THR A 54 -13.19 -6.13 15.29
N THR A 55 -14.49 -5.90 15.21
CA THR A 55 -15.37 -6.47 14.18
C THR A 55 -15.29 -5.62 12.93
N ASP A 56 -14.94 -6.25 11.81
CA ASP A 56 -14.94 -5.65 10.49
C ASP A 56 -16.38 -5.31 10.05
N VAL A 57 -16.56 -4.18 9.40
CA VAL A 57 -17.86 -3.76 8.89
C VAL A 57 -17.74 -3.36 7.42
N THR A 58 -18.80 -3.57 6.69
CA THR A 58 -18.90 -3.08 5.31
C THR A 58 -19.98 -2.01 5.25
N THR A 59 -19.60 -0.80 4.84
CA THR A 59 -20.52 0.33 4.68
C THR A 59 -20.66 0.72 3.22
N THR A 60 -21.66 1.53 2.92
CA THR A 60 -21.78 2.17 1.60
C THR A 60 -20.76 3.30 1.51
N THR A 61 -19.84 3.18 0.57
CA THR A 61 -18.76 4.15 0.38
C THR A 61 -18.96 4.97 -0.90
N THR A 62 -18.34 6.14 -0.92
CA THR A 62 -18.22 6.97 -2.15
C THR A 62 -16.76 7.32 -2.37
N GLY A 63 -16.24 6.99 -3.54
CA GLY A 63 -14.84 7.24 -3.87
C GLY A 63 -14.49 8.74 -3.89
N GLY A 64 -13.22 9.01 -3.75
CA GLY A 64 -12.64 10.36 -3.82
C GLY A 64 -11.20 10.35 -3.36
N ILE A 65 -10.46 11.40 -3.74
CA ILE A 65 -9.06 11.56 -3.33
C ILE A 65 -8.93 12.82 -2.48
N CYS A 66 -8.27 12.70 -1.33
CA CYS A 66 -7.94 13.82 -0.45
C CYS A 66 -6.43 14.08 -0.50
N LEU A 67 -6.05 15.25 -0.98
CA LEU A 67 -4.65 15.66 -1.13
C LEU A 67 -4.31 16.73 -0.10
N MET A 68 -3.43 16.40 0.85
CA MET A 68 -2.90 17.35 1.84
C MET A 68 -1.40 17.53 1.64
N GLY A 69 -0.97 18.76 1.45
CA GLY A 69 0.40 19.09 1.05
C GLY A 69 1.47 18.88 2.12
N GLY A 70 1.11 18.54 3.35
CA GLY A 70 2.00 18.40 4.50
C GLY A 70 1.95 19.61 5.44
N GLY A 71 2.57 19.47 6.60
CA GLY A 71 2.40 20.38 7.73
C GLY A 71 1.26 19.89 8.63
N THR A 72 0.43 20.82 9.10
CA THR A 72 -0.77 20.47 9.88
C THR A 72 -1.84 19.89 8.97
N ASP A 73 -2.38 18.76 9.36
CA ASP A 73 -3.48 18.13 8.63
C ASP A 73 -4.76 18.96 8.76
N ASN A 74 -5.58 18.92 7.71
CA ASN A 74 -6.85 19.64 7.70
C ASN A 74 -8.00 18.73 8.17
N ASP A 75 -8.54 19.06 9.32
CA ASP A 75 -9.63 18.30 9.96
C ASP A 75 -10.83 18.11 9.03
N ASP A 76 -11.26 19.18 8.33
CA ASP A 76 -12.45 19.14 7.49
C ASP A 76 -12.25 18.23 6.26
N ALA A 77 -11.03 18.16 5.74
CA ALA A 77 -10.68 17.25 4.66
C ALA A 77 -10.74 15.78 5.12
N ILE A 78 -10.26 15.47 6.33
CA ILE A 78 -10.37 14.12 6.90
C ILE A 78 -11.81 13.78 7.24
N LYS A 79 -12.57 14.71 7.83
CA LYS A 79 -14.02 14.55 8.08
C LYS A 79 -14.78 14.24 6.80
N TRP A 80 -14.46 14.94 5.71
CA TRP A 80 -15.04 14.66 4.39
C TRP A 80 -14.74 13.23 3.93
N MET A 81 -13.52 12.72 4.14
CA MET A 81 -13.20 11.31 3.85
C MET A 81 -14.06 10.36 4.68
N PHE A 82 -14.22 10.60 5.99
CA PHE A 82 -15.00 9.73 6.87
C PHE A 82 -16.49 9.73 6.53
N GLN A 83 -17.04 10.88 6.12
CA GLN A 83 -18.41 10.94 5.61
C GLN A 83 -18.59 10.08 4.36
N LYS A 84 -17.60 10.06 3.45
CA LYS A 84 -17.61 9.19 2.26
C LYS A 84 -17.37 7.71 2.59
N ALA A 85 -16.73 7.42 3.70
CA ALA A 85 -16.54 6.07 4.21
C ALA A 85 -17.80 5.48 4.89
N GLY A 86 -18.84 6.30 5.12
CA GLY A 86 -20.09 5.86 5.74
C GLY A 86 -19.93 5.33 7.17
N GLY A 87 -18.90 5.76 7.92
CA GLY A 87 -18.62 5.30 9.28
C GLY A 87 -17.93 3.94 9.37
N GLY A 88 -17.34 3.46 8.29
CA GLY A 88 -16.64 2.17 8.23
C GLY A 88 -15.25 2.17 8.87
N ASP A 89 -14.43 1.19 8.50
CA ASP A 89 -13.08 0.99 9.02
C ASP A 89 -12.07 1.86 8.26
N VAL A 90 -11.20 2.53 9.02
CA VAL A 90 -10.12 3.39 8.49
C VAL A 90 -8.80 2.69 8.65
N VAL A 91 -8.02 2.60 7.57
CA VAL A 91 -6.64 2.12 7.60
C VAL A 91 -5.69 3.27 7.34
N VAL A 92 -4.68 3.42 8.20
CA VAL A 92 -3.58 4.40 8.06
C VAL A 92 -2.30 3.64 7.71
N LEU A 93 -1.65 4.00 6.60
CA LEU A 93 -0.38 3.40 6.18
C LEU A 93 0.78 4.35 6.42
N ARG A 94 1.89 3.79 6.88
CA ARG A 94 3.17 4.49 7.03
C ARG A 94 4.34 3.50 6.92
N SER A 95 5.53 4.02 6.62
CA SER A 95 6.76 3.22 6.64
C SER A 95 7.55 3.34 7.96
N ALA A 96 7.19 4.30 8.81
CA ALA A 96 7.84 4.52 10.10
C ALA A 96 6.92 5.32 11.03
N GLY A 97 7.26 5.38 12.32
CA GLY A 97 6.53 6.14 13.34
C GLY A 97 5.60 5.24 14.18
N THR A 98 4.56 5.84 14.73
CA THR A 98 3.62 5.21 15.67
C THR A 98 2.17 5.42 15.23
N ASP A 99 1.25 5.15 16.13
CA ASP A 99 -0.20 5.23 15.97
C ASP A 99 -0.81 6.63 16.19
N GLY A 100 -0.02 7.70 16.02
CA GLY A 100 -0.47 9.07 16.33
C GLY A 100 -1.76 9.52 15.64
N TYR A 101 -2.15 8.85 14.55
CA TYR A 101 -3.44 9.11 13.89
C TYR A 101 -4.63 8.40 14.54
N ASN A 102 -4.42 7.35 15.32
CA ASN A 102 -5.52 6.50 15.77
C ASN A 102 -6.52 7.27 16.65
N THR A 103 -6.09 7.85 17.76
CA THR A 103 -6.99 8.59 18.66
C THR A 103 -7.54 9.85 17.98
N TYR A 104 -6.69 10.59 17.26
CA TYR A 104 -7.08 11.78 16.52
C TYR A 104 -8.22 11.48 15.53
N MET A 105 -8.08 10.48 14.68
CA MET A 105 -9.10 10.13 13.69
C MET A 105 -10.33 9.45 14.29
N TYR A 106 -10.15 8.66 15.37
CA TYR A 106 -11.24 7.89 15.96
C TYR A 106 -12.17 8.74 16.82
N SER A 107 -11.63 9.67 17.63
CA SER A 107 -12.41 10.37 18.64
C SER A 107 -12.34 11.89 18.58
N GLU A 108 -11.25 12.50 18.09
CA GLU A 108 -11.08 13.95 18.20
C GLU A 108 -11.76 14.71 17.05
N LEU A 109 -11.88 14.09 15.88
CA LEU A 109 -12.51 14.72 14.71
C LEU A 109 -14.03 14.80 14.78
N GLY A 110 -14.68 14.04 15.66
CA GLY A 110 -16.11 14.09 15.89
C GLY A 110 -16.98 13.52 14.74
N VAL A 111 -16.40 12.78 13.80
CA VAL A 111 -17.12 11.99 12.79
C VAL A 111 -16.94 10.52 13.14
N PRO A 112 -18.02 9.78 13.46
CA PRO A 112 -17.90 8.42 13.90
C PRO A 112 -17.38 7.50 12.79
N VAL A 113 -16.41 6.65 13.15
CA VAL A 113 -15.92 5.53 12.33
C VAL A 113 -15.90 4.26 13.18
N ASN A 114 -16.00 3.08 12.55
CA ASN A 114 -16.01 1.80 13.26
C ASN A 114 -14.67 1.53 13.96
N SER A 115 -13.58 1.76 13.26
CA SER A 115 -12.22 1.64 13.80
C SER A 115 -11.21 2.44 13.01
N VAL A 116 -10.04 2.66 13.62
CA VAL A 116 -8.84 3.19 12.93
C VAL A 116 -7.68 2.26 13.24
N GLU A 117 -7.03 1.74 12.20
CA GLU A 117 -5.85 0.89 12.34
C GLU A 117 -4.65 1.48 11.57
N THR A 118 -3.59 1.84 12.31
CA THR A 118 -2.30 2.21 11.71
C THR A 118 -1.46 0.96 11.49
N ILE A 119 -0.92 0.79 10.27
CA ILE A 119 -0.07 -0.34 9.87
C ILE A 119 1.29 0.20 9.42
N ILE A 120 2.37 -0.35 9.99
CA ILE A 120 3.75 -0.04 9.59
C ILE A 120 4.20 -1.02 8.52
N ILE A 121 4.52 -0.48 7.33
CA ILE A 121 5.04 -1.24 6.19
C ILE A 121 6.41 -0.67 5.82
N ASP A 122 7.43 -1.07 6.56
CA ASP A 122 8.80 -0.53 6.55
C ASP A 122 9.78 -1.37 5.72
N THR A 123 9.28 -2.40 5.04
CA THR A 123 10.04 -3.24 4.13
C THR A 123 9.18 -3.79 3.01
N ARG A 124 9.80 -4.14 1.88
CA ARG A 124 9.13 -4.83 0.78
C ARG A 124 8.59 -6.21 1.20
N ALA A 125 9.27 -6.88 2.11
CA ALA A 125 8.79 -8.15 2.67
C ALA A 125 7.45 -7.97 3.41
N LYS A 126 7.29 -6.91 4.22
CA LYS A 126 6.02 -6.59 4.88
C LYS A 126 4.94 -6.18 3.86
N ALA A 127 5.29 -5.44 2.81
CA ALA A 127 4.35 -5.11 1.73
C ALA A 127 3.85 -6.33 0.96
N SER A 128 4.54 -7.47 1.06
CA SER A 128 4.15 -8.75 0.46
C SER A 128 3.32 -9.64 1.39
N ILE A 129 3.02 -9.21 2.62
CA ILE A 129 2.22 -9.99 3.58
C ILE A 129 0.74 -9.94 3.17
N ALA A 130 0.16 -11.09 2.83
CA ALA A 130 -1.23 -11.19 2.40
C ALA A 130 -2.23 -10.64 3.43
N ALA A 131 -1.96 -10.81 4.72
CA ALA A 131 -2.82 -10.29 5.79
C ALA A 131 -2.89 -8.75 5.78
N ILE A 132 -1.80 -8.05 5.47
CA ILE A 132 -1.79 -6.59 5.32
C ILE A 132 -2.64 -6.17 4.11
N ALA A 133 -2.45 -6.80 2.96
CA ALA A 133 -3.24 -6.52 1.77
C ALA A 133 -4.74 -6.77 2.00
N THR A 134 -5.09 -7.81 2.75
CA THR A 134 -6.49 -8.10 3.13
C THR A 134 -7.07 -6.99 4.00
N LYS A 135 -6.35 -6.53 5.02
CA LYS A 135 -6.80 -5.41 5.88
C LYS A 135 -7.01 -4.14 5.07
N ILE A 136 -6.09 -3.82 4.15
CA ILE A 136 -6.25 -2.66 3.26
C ILE A 136 -7.51 -2.84 2.40
N ARG A 137 -7.72 -3.98 1.75
CA ARG A 137 -8.89 -4.24 0.88
C ARG A 137 -10.22 -4.14 1.61
N ASN A 138 -10.24 -4.48 2.90
CA ASN A 138 -11.46 -4.40 3.71
C ASN A 138 -11.81 -2.97 4.12
N ALA A 139 -10.86 -2.05 4.20
CA ALA A 139 -11.07 -0.68 4.67
C ALA A 139 -12.10 0.11 3.85
N GLU A 140 -12.88 0.95 4.53
CA GLU A 140 -13.81 1.91 3.94
C GLU A 140 -13.19 3.30 3.74
N ALA A 141 -12.07 3.58 4.38
CA ALA A 141 -11.20 4.72 4.07
C ALA A 141 -9.73 4.33 4.21
N LEU A 142 -8.89 4.90 3.37
CA LEU A 142 -7.44 4.73 3.44
C LEU A 142 -6.77 6.09 3.56
N PHE A 143 -5.85 6.22 4.52
CA PHE A 143 -5.02 7.40 4.70
C PHE A 143 -3.54 7.04 4.66
N ILE A 144 -2.76 7.70 3.82
CA ILE A 144 -1.30 7.51 3.74
C ILE A 144 -0.64 8.68 4.45
N ALA A 145 0.02 8.39 5.55
CA ALA A 145 0.66 9.40 6.38
C ALA A 145 1.89 10.02 5.70
N GLY A 146 2.37 11.12 6.26
CA GLY A 146 3.65 11.71 5.89
C GLY A 146 4.83 10.77 6.17
N GLY A 147 5.94 11.01 5.47
CA GLY A 147 7.15 10.20 5.57
C GLY A 147 8.12 10.52 4.44
N ASP A 148 8.65 9.49 3.80
CA ASP A 148 9.51 9.60 2.62
C ASP A 148 8.86 8.86 1.44
N GLN A 149 8.49 9.59 0.39
CA GLN A 149 7.83 9.04 -0.78
C GLN A 149 8.72 8.05 -1.55
N ALA A 150 10.03 8.26 -1.59
CA ALA A 150 10.96 7.32 -2.22
C ALA A 150 10.93 5.96 -1.50
N THR A 151 10.86 5.98 -0.18
CA THR A 151 10.70 4.79 0.67
C THR A 151 9.36 4.10 0.39
N TYR A 152 8.25 4.84 0.30
CA TYR A 152 6.94 4.27 0.00
C TYR A 152 6.93 3.56 -1.36
N VAL A 153 7.43 4.23 -2.40
CA VAL A 153 7.54 3.62 -3.74
C VAL A 153 8.44 2.39 -3.71
N SER A 154 9.62 2.47 -3.11
CA SER A 154 10.58 1.37 -3.03
C SER A 154 10.02 0.13 -2.34
N TYR A 155 9.22 0.32 -1.28
CA TYR A 155 8.70 -0.79 -0.49
C TYR A 155 7.38 -1.34 -1.03
N TRP A 156 6.49 -0.49 -1.56
CA TRP A 156 5.11 -0.87 -1.84
C TRP A 156 4.84 -1.13 -3.32
N LYS A 157 5.58 -0.49 -4.23
CA LYS A 157 5.40 -0.69 -5.68
C LYS A 157 5.64 -2.16 -6.08
N ASP A 158 4.81 -2.67 -6.99
CA ASP A 158 4.81 -4.06 -7.47
C ASP A 158 4.65 -5.08 -6.31
N THR A 159 3.76 -4.79 -5.36
CA THR A 159 3.45 -5.65 -4.21
C THR A 159 1.94 -5.78 -3.99
N PRO A 160 1.49 -6.77 -3.20
CA PRO A 160 0.09 -6.87 -2.79
C PRO A 160 -0.48 -5.63 -2.09
N VAL A 161 0.35 -4.79 -1.47
CA VAL A 161 -0.08 -3.50 -0.88
C VAL A 161 -0.49 -2.52 -1.97
N GLU A 162 0.31 -2.35 -3.02
CA GLU A 162 -0.07 -1.52 -4.17
C GLU A 162 -1.37 -2.01 -4.81
N ASP A 163 -1.48 -3.31 -5.07
CA ASP A 163 -2.69 -3.91 -5.63
C ASP A 163 -3.92 -3.64 -4.74
N ALA A 164 -3.75 -3.69 -3.41
CA ALA A 164 -4.83 -3.42 -2.48
C ALA A 164 -5.24 -1.94 -2.48
N ILE A 165 -4.29 -1.00 -2.55
CA ILE A 165 -4.59 0.43 -2.65
C ILE A 165 -5.30 0.73 -3.97
N ASN A 166 -4.79 0.22 -5.08
CA ASN A 166 -5.42 0.38 -6.39
C ASN A 166 -6.82 -0.24 -6.46
N TYR A 167 -7.05 -1.36 -5.77
CA TYR A 167 -8.38 -1.96 -5.62
C TYR A 167 -9.34 -1.02 -4.87
N LEU A 168 -8.90 -0.40 -3.78
CA LEU A 168 -9.72 0.56 -3.03
C LEU A 168 -10.14 1.77 -3.89
N ILE A 169 -9.21 2.31 -4.66
CA ILE A 169 -9.44 3.48 -5.51
C ILE A 169 -10.39 3.14 -6.67
N ASN A 170 -10.11 2.05 -7.38
CA ASN A 170 -10.71 1.79 -8.69
C ASN A 170 -11.91 0.83 -8.65
N THR A 171 -11.94 -0.11 -7.70
CA THR A 171 -12.95 -1.18 -7.64
C THR A 171 -13.92 -0.98 -6.49
N LYS A 172 -13.44 -0.94 -5.25
CA LYS A 172 -14.28 -0.72 -4.06
C LYS A 172 -14.80 0.72 -3.99
N LYS A 173 -14.03 1.67 -4.56
CA LYS A 173 -14.37 3.10 -4.63
C LYS A 173 -14.59 3.72 -3.25
N VAL A 174 -13.57 3.58 -2.41
CA VAL A 174 -13.51 4.23 -1.10
C VAL A 174 -12.76 5.56 -1.18
N PRO A 175 -12.93 6.47 -0.23
CA PRO A 175 -12.10 7.65 -0.11
C PRO A 175 -10.66 7.25 0.25
N VAL A 176 -9.70 7.76 -0.51
CA VAL A 176 -8.27 7.58 -0.26
C VAL A 176 -7.63 8.95 -0.11
N GLY A 177 -6.82 9.13 0.91
CA GLY A 177 -6.14 10.40 1.15
C GLY A 177 -4.69 10.21 1.58
N GLY A 178 -3.96 11.31 1.58
CA GLY A 178 -2.60 11.33 2.10
C GLY A 178 -2.11 12.74 2.37
N THR A 179 -1.11 12.81 3.25
CA THR A 179 -0.43 14.06 3.59
C THR A 179 1.05 13.96 3.27
N SER A 180 1.69 15.06 2.87
CA SER A 180 3.12 15.10 2.57
C SER A 180 3.52 13.98 1.59
N ALA A 181 4.45 13.10 1.97
CA ALA A 181 4.87 11.97 1.15
C ALA A 181 3.69 11.07 0.70
N GLY A 182 2.68 10.86 1.56
CA GLY A 182 1.47 10.11 1.21
C GLY A 182 0.61 10.80 0.16
N CYS A 183 0.58 12.13 0.16
CA CYS A 183 -0.05 12.92 -0.90
C CYS A 183 0.78 12.88 -2.19
N ALA A 184 2.10 13.00 -2.09
CA ALA A 184 2.99 13.03 -3.24
C ALA A 184 2.81 11.82 -4.17
N ILE A 185 2.56 10.63 -3.62
CA ILE A 185 2.48 9.37 -4.40
C ILE A 185 1.11 9.07 -5.01
N LEU A 186 0.09 9.92 -4.83
CA LEU A 186 -1.28 9.65 -5.29
C LEU A 186 -1.55 10.03 -6.75
N GLY A 187 -0.74 10.89 -7.35
CA GLY A 187 -0.91 11.35 -8.73
C GLY A 187 -0.50 10.31 -9.77
N GLN A 188 -1.05 10.42 -10.97
CA GLN A 188 -0.59 9.65 -12.12
C GLN A 188 0.87 9.92 -12.42
N TYR A 189 1.27 11.18 -12.29
CA TYR A 189 2.67 11.61 -12.24
C TYR A 189 2.97 12.05 -10.81
N TYR A 190 4.13 11.77 -10.31
CA TYR A 190 4.48 12.14 -8.95
C TYR A 190 5.98 12.43 -8.81
N TYR A 191 6.29 13.42 -7.99
CA TYR A 191 7.69 13.65 -7.63
C TYR A 191 8.15 12.53 -6.70
N SER A 192 8.97 11.62 -7.23
CA SER A 192 9.35 10.39 -6.53
C SER A 192 10.49 10.57 -5.52
N ALA A 193 11.32 11.60 -5.68
CA ALA A 193 12.56 11.78 -4.92
C ALA A 193 13.49 10.54 -4.91
N ALA A 194 13.38 9.67 -5.93
CA ALA A 194 14.03 8.36 -5.94
C ALA A 194 15.56 8.41 -5.81
N ASN A 195 16.20 9.46 -6.33
CA ASN A 195 17.64 9.63 -6.22
C ASN A 195 18.02 10.54 -5.04
N SER A 196 17.25 11.62 -4.85
CA SER A 196 17.43 12.58 -3.75
C SER A 196 16.30 13.62 -3.80
N SER A 197 16.10 14.34 -2.70
CA SER A 197 15.25 15.53 -2.75
C SER A 197 16.04 16.72 -3.30
N VAL A 198 15.38 17.60 -4.07
CA VAL A 198 15.93 18.87 -4.53
C VAL A 198 15.16 20.06 -3.97
N THR A 199 15.86 21.15 -3.72
CA THR A 199 15.28 22.44 -3.35
C THR A 199 14.75 23.17 -4.59
N SER A 200 13.91 24.18 -4.37
CA SER A 200 13.46 25.08 -5.44
C SER A 200 14.63 25.67 -6.23
N ALA A 201 15.65 26.19 -5.55
CA ALA A 201 16.81 26.79 -6.16
C ALA A 201 17.61 25.80 -7.02
N GLN A 202 17.79 24.57 -6.55
CA GLN A 202 18.47 23.52 -7.32
C GLN A 202 17.72 23.12 -8.57
N ALA A 203 16.41 22.92 -8.44
CA ALA A 203 15.56 22.53 -9.57
C ALA A 203 15.49 23.64 -10.64
N LEU A 204 15.32 24.89 -10.23
CA LEU A 204 15.31 26.04 -11.14
C LEU A 204 16.67 26.25 -11.83
N ALA A 205 17.79 26.00 -11.14
CA ALA A 205 19.11 26.09 -11.75
C ALA A 205 19.37 24.97 -12.78
N ASN A 206 18.82 23.79 -12.56
CA ASN A 206 18.91 22.66 -13.49
C ASN A 206 17.68 21.74 -13.36
N PRO A 207 16.64 21.93 -14.20
CA PRO A 207 15.44 21.06 -14.20
C PRO A 207 15.73 19.59 -14.53
N TYR A 208 16.88 19.31 -15.12
CA TYR A 208 17.35 17.96 -15.47
C TYR A 208 18.33 17.37 -14.44
N ALA A 209 18.45 17.98 -13.26
CA ALA A 209 19.27 17.45 -12.19
C ALA A 209 18.79 16.04 -11.80
N SER A 210 19.71 15.15 -11.43
CA SER A 210 19.42 13.75 -11.11
C SER A 210 18.42 13.57 -9.95
N GLY A 211 18.24 14.57 -9.10
CA GLY A 211 17.25 14.56 -8.03
C GLY A 211 15.85 15.01 -8.47
N VAL A 212 15.69 15.56 -9.69
CA VAL A 212 14.37 15.85 -10.26
C VAL A 212 13.86 14.57 -10.91
N THR A 213 13.22 13.72 -10.09
CA THR A 213 12.75 12.40 -10.53
C THR A 213 11.23 12.33 -10.46
N ILE A 214 10.62 12.00 -11.58
CA ILE A 214 9.16 11.87 -11.74
C ILE A 214 8.81 10.41 -11.98
N GLY A 215 7.94 9.85 -11.15
CA GLY A 215 7.27 8.59 -11.44
C GLY A 215 6.15 8.83 -12.45
N VAL A 216 5.97 7.92 -13.40
CA VAL A 216 5.07 8.11 -14.53
C VAL A 216 4.16 6.89 -14.68
N ASN A 217 2.93 6.99 -14.18
CA ASN A 217 1.90 5.97 -14.34
C ASN A 217 2.41 4.55 -14.01
N ASP A 218 3.21 4.44 -12.97
CA ASP A 218 3.95 3.22 -12.65
C ASP A 218 3.77 2.76 -11.19
N PHE A 219 2.86 3.39 -10.46
CA PHE A 219 2.54 3.06 -9.07
C PHE A 219 1.03 3.17 -8.82
N LEU A 220 0.56 4.15 -8.05
CA LEU A 220 -0.86 4.28 -7.78
C LEU A 220 -1.60 4.90 -8.98
N SER A 221 -2.77 4.35 -9.29
CA SER A 221 -3.60 4.81 -10.39
C SER A 221 -4.94 5.30 -9.88
N SER A 222 -5.27 6.55 -10.16
CA SER A 222 -6.55 7.14 -9.78
C SER A 222 -7.22 7.83 -10.96
N PRO A 223 -8.47 7.50 -11.29
CA PRO A 223 -9.22 8.20 -12.35
C PRO A 223 -9.47 9.66 -12.02
N TYR A 224 -9.40 10.05 -10.74
CA TYR A 224 -9.55 11.44 -10.29
C TYR A 224 -8.31 12.29 -10.55
N LEU A 225 -7.15 11.66 -10.78
CA LEU A 225 -5.85 12.32 -10.95
C LEU A 225 -5.21 11.98 -12.30
N ALA A 226 -6.01 11.66 -13.30
CA ALA A 226 -5.52 11.44 -14.66
C ALA A 226 -4.87 12.73 -15.19
N ASN A 227 -3.64 12.60 -15.70
CA ASN A 227 -2.81 13.72 -16.17
C ASN A 227 -2.46 14.76 -15.09
N VAL A 228 -2.50 14.38 -13.83
CA VAL A 228 -2.11 15.25 -12.72
C VAL A 228 -0.77 14.78 -12.17
N ILE A 229 0.15 15.74 -11.96
CA ILE A 229 1.36 15.54 -11.19
C ILE A 229 1.14 15.98 -9.74
N THR A 230 1.58 15.17 -8.79
CA THR A 230 1.54 15.49 -7.37
C THR A 230 2.93 15.69 -6.79
N ASP A 231 3.07 16.75 -6.05
CA ASP A 231 4.19 17.07 -5.16
C ASP A 231 3.63 17.82 -3.96
N THR A 232 4.45 18.05 -2.94
CA THR A 232 3.99 18.52 -1.64
C THR A 232 4.89 19.62 -1.08
N HIS A 233 4.50 20.21 0.05
CA HIS A 233 5.25 21.29 0.69
C HIS A 233 5.47 22.49 -0.23
N TYR A 234 4.42 22.93 -0.90
CA TYR A 234 4.48 24.03 -1.87
C TYR A 234 5.13 25.30 -1.28
N ASP A 235 4.74 25.67 -0.08
CA ASP A 235 5.19 26.88 0.59
C ASP A 235 6.18 26.63 1.73
N ASN A 236 6.03 25.56 2.52
CA ASN A 236 6.86 25.30 3.69
C ASN A 236 7.28 23.82 3.80
N PRO A 237 8.57 23.47 3.62
CA PRO A 237 9.61 24.31 3.04
C PRO A 237 9.32 24.65 1.59
N ASP A 238 9.78 25.78 1.09
CA ASP A 238 9.48 26.24 -0.27
C ASP A 238 9.88 25.22 -1.34
N ARG A 239 8.88 24.65 -2.02
CA ARG A 239 9.02 23.73 -3.15
C ARG A 239 8.44 24.30 -4.45
N ARG A 240 7.98 25.57 -4.47
CA ARG A 240 7.37 26.24 -5.61
C ARG A 240 8.26 26.17 -6.85
N GLY A 241 9.55 26.51 -6.71
CA GLY A 241 10.50 26.42 -7.81
C GLY A 241 10.66 25.01 -8.35
N ARG A 242 10.66 23.98 -7.48
CA ARG A 242 10.71 22.59 -7.91
C ARG A 242 9.46 22.21 -8.71
N GLN A 243 8.28 22.57 -8.22
CA GLN A 243 7.02 22.27 -8.91
C GLN A 243 6.85 23.00 -10.23
N THR A 244 7.55 24.11 -10.43
CA THR A 244 7.56 24.86 -11.72
C THR A 244 8.42 24.20 -12.79
N THR A 245 9.28 23.24 -12.44
CA THR A 245 10.18 22.56 -13.38
C THR A 245 9.60 21.26 -13.95
N PHE A 246 8.42 20.82 -13.49
CA PHE A 246 7.75 19.58 -13.93
C PHE A 246 6.86 19.76 -15.18
#